data_992b86f49c97901971cde387d4526d56
#
_entry.id   992b86f49c97901971cde387d4526d56
#
_cell.length_a   1.000
_cell.length_b   1.000
_cell.length_c   1.000
_cell.angle_alpha   90.00
_cell.angle_beta   90.00
_cell.angle_gamma   90.00
#
_symmetry.space_group_name_H-M   'P 1'
#
loop_
_entity.id
_entity.type
_entity.pdbx_description
1 polymer ?
#
loop_
_entity_poly.entity_id
_entity_poly.type
_entity_poly.pdbx_seq_one_letter_code
_entity_poly.pdbx_strand_id
1 'polypeptide(L)'
;KDADEVISLVSTEECEQRYHSLPYYHILARNMQNHNIRYCKAEMFKDCILGTLLIPDKRSIEETVLSISFYMNKNLLVLVDDSKHIQAILTILEEGELLNCKTIAEFLCQLIGTLTLEDALFLQELEQHMSDLEEKIIKHTISDSSAQLMHIRKRLLILHSYYQQLSDFCEDLEENSNHFFQAEECQIFSLYASRIERLYDHSQMLREYAL
;
A
#
# COMPACT_ATOMS: atom_id res chain seq x y z
N LYS A 1 27.14 -5.59 -19.89
CA LYS A 1 26.54 -4.26 -19.73
C LYS A 1 25.21 -4.52 -19.07
N ASP A 2 25.14 -4.27 -17.78
CA ASP A 2 23.88 -4.29 -17.08
C ASP A 2 23.03 -3.15 -17.68
N ALA A 3 21.83 -3.48 -18.12
CA ALA A 3 20.90 -2.45 -18.58
C ALA A 3 20.49 -1.62 -17.36
N ASP A 4 20.50 -0.29 -17.48
CA ASP A 4 20.06 0.58 -16.41
C ASP A 4 18.62 0.25 -16.03
N GLU A 5 18.35 0.15 -14.74
CA GLU A 5 16.99 -0.02 -14.23
C GLU A 5 16.20 1.27 -14.43
N VAL A 6 14.97 1.15 -14.89
CA VAL A 6 14.10 2.28 -15.21
C VAL A 6 12.82 2.20 -14.40
N ILE A 7 12.47 3.29 -13.74
CA ILE A 7 11.18 3.46 -13.07
C ILE A 7 10.38 4.47 -13.89
N SER A 8 9.18 4.09 -14.28
CA SER A 8 8.27 4.91 -15.07
C SER A 8 6.95 5.09 -14.33
N LEU A 9 6.62 6.34 -14.02
CA LEU A 9 5.32 6.71 -13.49
C LEU A 9 4.48 7.32 -14.63
N VAL A 10 3.31 6.74 -14.85
CA VAL A 10 2.44 7.10 -15.99
C VAL A 10 0.98 7.11 -15.58
N SER A 11 0.15 7.81 -16.35
CA SER A 11 -1.31 7.67 -16.31
C SER A 11 -1.75 6.41 -17.04
N THR A 12 -3.02 6.01 -16.84
CA THR A 12 -3.64 4.91 -17.60
C THR A 12 -3.53 5.13 -19.11
N GLU A 13 -3.81 6.35 -19.60
CA GLU A 13 -3.72 6.70 -21.03
C GLU A 13 -2.28 6.57 -21.56
N GLU A 14 -1.29 7.09 -20.83
CA GLU A 14 0.11 6.97 -21.21
C GLU A 14 0.59 5.52 -21.18
N CYS A 15 0.11 4.71 -20.23
CA CYS A 15 0.41 3.29 -20.15
C CYS A 15 -0.12 2.54 -21.38
N GLU A 16 -1.34 2.81 -21.80
CA GLU A 16 -1.92 2.24 -23.02
C GLU A 16 -1.14 2.61 -24.28
N GLN A 17 -0.65 3.84 -24.38
CA GLN A 17 0.12 4.29 -25.53
C GLN A 17 1.53 3.71 -25.59
N ARG A 18 2.25 3.65 -24.46
CA ARG A 18 3.68 3.33 -24.41
C ARG A 18 3.97 1.87 -24.12
N TYR A 19 3.12 1.20 -23.34
CA TYR A 19 3.42 -0.09 -22.72
C TYR A 19 2.49 -1.23 -23.16
N HIS A 20 1.61 -1.02 -24.14
CA HIS A 20 0.67 -2.04 -24.65
C HIS A 20 1.33 -3.31 -25.19
N SER A 21 2.62 -3.26 -25.54
CA SER A 21 3.40 -4.40 -26.02
C SER A 21 4.09 -5.20 -24.93
N LEU A 22 3.96 -4.81 -23.66
CA LEU A 22 4.54 -5.58 -22.54
C LEU A 22 3.92 -6.97 -22.44
N PRO A 23 4.71 -7.99 -22.03
CA PRO A 23 4.17 -9.30 -21.69
C PRO A 23 3.04 -9.17 -20.66
N TYR A 24 1.96 -9.93 -20.85
CA TYR A 24 0.79 -9.92 -19.97
C TYR A 24 0.08 -8.56 -19.83
N TYR A 25 0.27 -7.63 -20.76
CA TYR A 25 -0.38 -6.31 -20.72
C TYR A 25 -1.89 -6.38 -20.51
N HIS A 26 -2.59 -7.40 -21.04
CA HIS A 26 -4.02 -7.59 -20.85
C HIS A 26 -4.41 -7.74 -19.36
N ILE A 27 -3.51 -8.27 -18.51
CA ILE A 27 -3.73 -8.36 -17.06
C ILE A 27 -3.53 -6.98 -16.43
N LEU A 28 -2.47 -6.26 -16.82
CA LEU A 28 -2.24 -4.88 -16.38
C LEU A 28 -3.44 -3.99 -16.74
N ALA A 29 -3.90 -4.06 -17.99
CA ALA A 29 -5.07 -3.31 -18.47
C ALA A 29 -6.34 -3.62 -17.67
N ARG A 30 -6.56 -4.90 -17.36
CA ARG A 30 -7.67 -5.32 -16.49
C ARG A 30 -7.55 -4.74 -15.07
N ASN A 31 -6.34 -4.71 -14.51
CA ASN A 31 -6.11 -4.14 -13.18
C ASN A 31 -6.36 -2.63 -13.17
N MET A 32 -5.95 -1.89 -14.21
CA MET A 32 -6.19 -0.45 -14.36
C MET A 32 -7.69 -0.12 -14.50
N GLN A 33 -8.42 -0.89 -15.30
CA GLN A 33 -9.85 -0.61 -15.59
C GLN A 33 -10.80 -1.09 -14.49
N ASN A 34 -10.37 -2.00 -13.64
CA ASN A 34 -11.27 -2.68 -12.72
C ASN A 34 -11.33 -1.95 -11.37
N HIS A 35 -12.05 -0.82 -11.31
CA HIS A 35 -12.30 -0.06 -10.09
C HIS A 35 -12.95 -0.88 -8.95
N ASN A 36 -13.38 -2.11 -9.22
CA ASN A 36 -13.94 -3.02 -8.23
C ASN A 36 -12.90 -3.95 -7.58
N ILE A 37 -11.68 -4.03 -8.11
CA ILE A 37 -10.60 -4.77 -7.45
C ILE A 37 -10.10 -3.89 -6.30
N ARG A 38 -10.44 -4.28 -5.07
CA ARG A 38 -10.11 -3.51 -3.85
C ARG A 38 -9.17 -4.29 -2.95
N TYR A 39 -7.99 -4.68 -3.47
CA TYR A 39 -6.96 -5.33 -2.66
C TYR A 39 -5.55 -5.15 -3.24
N CYS A 40 -4.57 -5.18 -2.34
CA CYS A 40 -3.16 -5.29 -2.71
C CYS A 40 -2.89 -6.72 -3.18
N LYS A 41 -2.14 -6.88 -4.25
CA LYS A 41 -1.71 -8.20 -4.74
C LYS A 41 -0.44 -8.10 -5.58
N ALA A 42 0.35 -9.16 -5.58
CA ALA A 42 1.41 -9.41 -6.53
C ALA A 42 1.14 -10.72 -7.27
N GLU A 43 1.08 -10.69 -8.60
CA GLU A 43 0.92 -11.86 -9.45
C GLU A 43 2.27 -12.18 -10.09
N MET A 44 2.88 -13.30 -9.67
CA MET A 44 4.21 -13.74 -10.10
C MET A 44 4.13 -14.48 -11.43
N PHE A 45 4.81 -13.95 -12.46
CA PHE A 45 5.00 -14.60 -13.75
C PHE A 45 6.47 -14.94 -13.93
N LYS A 46 6.80 -15.77 -14.92
CA LYS A 46 8.18 -16.23 -15.14
C LYS A 46 9.20 -15.11 -15.26
N ASP A 47 8.85 -14.02 -15.98
CA ASP A 47 9.79 -12.97 -16.33
C ASP A 47 9.31 -11.58 -15.87
N CYS A 48 8.20 -11.50 -15.15
CA CYS A 48 7.65 -10.25 -14.64
C CYS A 48 6.71 -10.47 -13.45
N ILE A 49 6.42 -9.39 -12.75
CA ILE A 49 5.45 -9.31 -11.65
C ILE A 49 4.45 -8.22 -12.01
N LEU A 50 3.16 -8.52 -11.87
CA LEU A 50 2.10 -7.54 -12.01
C LEU A 50 1.31 -7.45 -10.71
N GLY A 51 0.80 -6.28 -10.41
CA GLY A 51 0.00 -6.17 -9.19
C GLY A 51 -0.74 -4.86 -9.06
N THR A 52 -1.37 -4.75 -7.91
CA THR A 52 -2.11 -3.56 -7.49
C THR A 52 -1.78 -3.23 -6.04
N LEU A 53 -1.69 -1.95 -5.74
CA LEU A 53 -1.65 -1.42 -4.38
C LEU A 53 -2.90 -0.57 -4.18
N LEU A 54 -3.65 -0.83 -3.14
CA LEU A 54 -4.84 -0.10 -2.75
C LEU A 54 -4.62 0.48 -1.36
N ILE A 55 -4.49 1.80 -1.28
CA ILE A 55 -4.07 2.50 -0.09
C ILE A 55 -5.23 3.39 0.36
N PRO A 56 -5.79 3.17 1.56
CA PRO A 56 -6.83 4.03 2.10
C PRO A 56 -6.31 5.45 2.33
N ASP A 57 -7.08 6.45 1.90
CA ASP A 57 -6.80 7.83 2.29
C ASP A 57 -7.19 8.03 3.75
N LYS A 58 -6.22 8.28 4.61
CA LYS A 58 -6.43 8.45 6.06
C LYS A 58 -7.33 9.63 6.43
N ARG A 59 -7.44 10.63 5.55
CA ARG A 59 -8.32 11.80 5.75
C ARG A 59 -9.78 11.46 5.46
N SER A 60 -10.02 10.58 4.48
CA SER A 60 -11.35 10.14 4.05
C SER A 60 -11.40 8.63 3.84
N ILE A 61 -10.97 7.88 4.83
CA ILE A 61 -10.70 6.43 4.77
C ILE A 61 -11.91 5.59 4.33
N GLU A 62 -13.12 6.10 4.55
CA GLU A 62 -14.36 5.43 4.16
C GLU A 62 -14.77 5.70 2.71
N GLU A 63 -14.21 6.72 2.07
CA GLU A 63 -14.67 7.24 0.79
C GLU A 63 -13.60 7.12 -0.30
N THR A 64 -12.34 7.36 0.05
CA THR A 64 -11.27 7.49 -0.92
C THR A 64 -10.23 6.39 -0.77
N VAL A 65 -9.88 5.77 -1.89
CA VAL A 65 -8.82 4.77 -2.00
C VAL A 65 -7.92 5.14 -3.16
N LEU A 66 -6.62 5.24 -2.89
CA LEU A 66 -5.60 5.36 -3.92
C LEU A 66 -5.37 3.98 -4.55
N SER A 67 -5.56 3.89 -5.85
CA SER A 67 -5.33 2.67 -6.63
C SER A 67 -4.13 2.85 -7.53
N ILE A 68 -3.13 1.98 -7.38
CA ILE A 68 -1.93 1.94 -8.20
C ILE A 68 -1.85 0.57 -8.83
N SER A 69 -1.74 0.51 -10.15
CA SER A 69 -1.40 -0.73 -10.85
C SER A 69 0.07 -0.70 -11.22
N PHE A 70 0.73 -1.85 -11.21
CA PHE A 70 2.12 -1.88 -11.61
C PHE A 70 2.47 -3.12 -12.45
N TYR A 71 3.50 -2.95 -13.27
CA TYR A 71 4.24 -3.98 -13.97
C TYR A 71 5.70 -3.87 -13.60
N MET A 72 6.35 -4.95 -13.28
CA MET A 72 7.77 -5.00 -12.96
C MET A 72 8.45 -6.15 -13.69
N ASN A 73 9.59 -5.86 -14.33
CA ASN A 73 10.54 -6.85 -14.79
C ASN A 73 11.95 -6.46 -14.29
N LYS A 74 12.98 -7.22 -14.67
CA LYS A 74 14.35 -7.00 -14.15
C LYS A 74 14.90 -5.59 -14.37
N ASN A 75 14.43 -4.86 -15.37
CA ASN A 75 15.01 -3.58 -15.76
C ASN A 75 13.96 -2.45 -15.79
N LEU A 76 12.70 -2.75 -15.58
CA LEU A 76 11.62 -1.80 -15.73
C LEU A 76 10.55 -1.99 -14.65
N LEU A 77 10.24 -0.92 -13.94
CA LEU A 77 9.04 -0.79 -13.12
C LEU A 77 8.13 0.28 -13.74
N VAL A 78 6.94 -0.10 -14.12
CA VAL A 78 5.89 0.83 -14.55
C VAL A 78 4.87 0.94 -13.43
N LEU A 79 4.68 2.13 -12.89
CA LEU A 79 3.63 2.47 -11.93
C LEU A 79 2.56 3.26 -12.67
N VAL A 80 1.32 2.83 -12.56
CA VAL A 80 0.16 3.51 -13.15
C VAL A 80 -0.65 4.16 -12.06
N ASP A 81 -0.67 5.50 -12.05
CA ASP A 81 -1.35 6.33 -11.05
C ASP A 81 -2.00 7.54 -11.72
N ASP A 82 -3.32 7.53 -11.85
CA ASP A 82 -4.10 8.66 -12.39
C ASP A 82 -4.34 9.76 -11.34
N SER A 83 -4.12 9.47 -10.06
CA SER A 83 -4.33 10.41 -8.95
C SER A 83 -3.20 11.42 -8.76
N LYS A 84 -2.04 11.17 -9.34
CA LYS A 84 -0.76 11.90 -9.14
C LYS A 84 -0.24 11.88 -7.69
N HIS A 85 -0.74 10.99 -6.86
CA HIS A 85 -0.35 10.88 -5.46
C HIS A 85 1.07 10.36 -5.32
N ILE A 86 1.43 9.36 -6.13
CA ILE A 86 2.79 8.83 -6.18
C ILE A 86 3.78 9.87 -6.66
N GLN A 87 3.40 10.68 -7.65
CA GLN A 87 4.25 11.78 -8.11
C GLN A 87 4.55 12.78 -6.98
N ALA A 88 3.54 13.13 -6.18
CA ALA A 88 3.74 14.03 -5.03
C ALA A 88 4.67 13.41 -3.98
N ILE A 89 4.51 12.12 -3.68
CA ILE A 89 5.40 11.38 -2.75
C ILE A 89 6.84 11.37 -3.28
N LEU A 90 7.04 11.04 -4.54
CA LEU A 90 8.38 11.01 -5.15
C LEU A 90 9.05 12.37 -5.13
N THR A 91 8.31 13.44 -5.43
CA THR A 91 8.84 14.82 -5.34
C THR A 91 9.35 15.14 -3.93
N ILE A 92 8.59 14.77 -2.89
CA ILE A 92 9.00 14.98 -1.49
C ILE A 92 10.26 14.17 -1.17
N LEU A 93 10.35 12.93 -1.63
CA LEU A 93 11.51 12.07 -1.40
C LEU A 93 12.76 12.58 -2.13
N GLU A 94 12.62 13.09 -3.35
CA GLU A 94 13.70 13.69 -4.13
C GLU A 94 14.19 15.00 -3.50
N GLU A 95 13.29 15.91 -3.15
CA GLU A 95 13.62 17.18 -2.48
C GLU A 95 14.28 16.98 -1.11
N GLY A 96 13.88 15.93 -0.40
CA GLY A 96 14.48 15.55 0.88
C GLY A 96 15.78 14.74 0.77
N GLU A 97 16.29 14.47 -0.43
CA GLU A 97 17.43 13.58 -0.68
C GLU A 97 17.26 12.18 -0.03
N LEU A 98 16.00 11.74 0.14
CA LEU A 98 15.67 10.48 0.81
C LEU A 98 15.58 9.31 -0.17
N LEU A 99 15.52 9.59 -1.49
CA LEU A 99 15.46 8.57 -2.53
C LEU A 99 16.88 8.02 -2.76
N ASN A 100 17.19 6.90 -2.10
CA ASN A 100 18.50 6.25 -2.21
C ASN A 100 18.33 4.75 -2.50
N CYS A 101 17.76 4.45 -3.67
CA CYS A 101 17.50 3.10 -4.13
C CYS A 101 18.50 2.71 -5.22
N LYS A 102 19.08 1.53 -5.13
CA LYS A 102 19.99 0.98 -6.14
C LYS A 102 19.29 0.00 -7.06
N THR A 103 18.18 -0.58 -6.61
CA THR A 103 17.39 -1.54 -7.38
C THR A 103 15.90 -1.18 -7.35
N ILE A 104 15.16 -1.73 -8.32
CA ILE A 104 13.69 -1.60 -8.38
C ILE A 104 13.05 -2.18 -7.11
N ALA A 105 13.60 -3.26 -6.55
CA ALA A 105 13.11 -3.86 -5.31
C ALA A 105 13.26 -2.90 -4.11
N GLU A 106 14.44 -2.27 -3.96
CA GLU A 106 14.67 -1.26 -2.93
C GLU A 106 13.71 -0.09 -3.08
N PHE A 107 13.48 0.38 -4.31
CA PHE A 107 12.52 1.45 -4.58
C PHE A 107 11.10 1.07 -4.17
N LEU A 108 10.63 -0.11 -4.55
CA LEU A 108 9.29 -0.58 -4.20
C LEU A 108 9.11 -0.67 -2.67
N CYS A 109 10.12 -1.19 -1.97
CA CYS A 109 10.13 -1.23 -0.52
C CYS A 109 10.10 0.17 0.10
N GLN A 110 10.89 1.11 -0.41
CA GLN A 110 10.89 2.49 0.06
C GLN A 110 9.55 3.16 -0.18
N LEU A 111 8.91 2.92 -1.32
CA LEU A 111 7.57 3.42 -1.63
C LEU A 111 6.55 2.90 -0.61
N ILE A 112 6.51 1.59 -0.34
CA ILE A 112 5.64 0.98 0.66
C ILE A 112 5.91 1.58 2.04
N GLY A 113 7.18 1.72 2.42
CA GLY A 113 7.58 2.32 3.69
C GLY A 113 7.09 3.76 3.86
N THR A 114 7.14 4.55 2.78
CA THR A 114 6.66 5.94 2.77
C THR A 114 5.13 6.00 2.87
N LEU A 115 4.45 5.13 2.15
CA LEU A 115 2.98 5.03 2.17
C LEU A 115 2.43 4.66 3.56
N THR A 116 3.20 3.91 4.34
CA THR A 116 2.82 3.44 5.68
C THR A 116 3.51 4.20 6.83
N LEU A 117 4.29 5.25 6.52
CA LEU A 117 5.15 5.94 7.49
C LEU A 117 4.37 6.48 8.70
N GLU A 118 3.19 7.07 8.45
CA GLU A 118 2.37 7.70 9.47
C GLU A 118 1.32 6.77 10.09
N ASP A 119 1.26 5.51 9.66
CA ASP A 119 0.17 4.59 10.03
C ASP A 119 0.16 4.24 11.51
N ALA A 120 1.35 4.08 12.12
CA ALA A 120 1.44 3.83 13.55
C ALA A 120 0.90 4.99 14.39
N LEU A 121 1.22 6.22 13.99
CA LEU A 121 0.70 7.44 14.64
C LEU A 121 -0.82 7.53 14.47
N PHE A 122 -1.30 7.25 13.26
CA PHE A 122 -2.73 7.28 12.97
C PHE A 122 -3.53 6.26 13.80
N LEU A 123 -3.00 5.06 14.02
CA LEU A 123 -3.61 4.06 14.90
C LEU A 123 -3.62 4.54 16.36
N GLN A 124 -2.54 5.18 16.84
CA GLN A 124 -2.49 5.78 18.18
C GLN A 124 -3.53 6.90 18.35
N GLU A 125 -3.73 7.72 17.34
CA GLU A 125 -4.77 8.75 17.35
C GLU A 125 -6.18 8.16 17.43
N LEU A 126 -6.43 7.04 16.74
CA LEU A 126 -7.69 6.31 16.85
C LEU A 126 -7.90 5.72 18.25
N GLU A 127 -6.85 5.15 18.85
CA GLU A 127 -6.86 4.63 20.21
C GLU A 127 -7.21 5.74 21.22
N GLN A 128 -6.55 6.88 21.13
CA GLN A 128 -6.83 8.02 22.01
C GLN A 128 -8.28 8.51 21.83
N HIS A 129 -8.73 8.59 20.58
CA HIS A 129 -10.12 9.00 20.31
C HIS A 129 -11.14 8.03 20.91
N MET A 130 -10.87 6.72 20.90
CA MET A 130 -11.75 5.73 21.57
C MET A 130 -11.78 5.93 23.08
N SER A 131 -10.61 6.12 23.70
CA SER A 131 -10.49 6.36 25.13
C SER A 131 -11.24 7.63 25.55
N ASP A 132 -11.11 8.73 24.80
CA ASP A 132 -11.83 9.98 25.04
C ASP A 132 -13.35 9.81 24.88
N LEU A 133 -13.76 8.96 23.94
CA LEU A 133 -15.18 8.67 23.70
C LEU A 133 -15.76 7.86 24.85
N GLU A 134 -15.06 6.86 25.38
CA GLU A 134 -15.47 6.09 26.55
C GLU A 134 -15.64 6.97 27.79
N GLU A 135 -14.68 7.86 28.05
CA GLU A 135 -14.78 8.83 29.16
C GLU A 135 -16.03 9.68 29.07
N LYS A 136 -16.36 10.16 27.85
CA LYS A 136 -17.57 10.97 27.61
C LYS A 136 -18.86 10.17 27.76
N ILE A 137 -18.84 8.88 27.38
CA ILE A 137 -19.97 7.97 27.58
C ILE A 137 -20.21 7.76 29.08
N ILE A 138 -19.17 7.47 29.85
CA ILE A 138 -19.27 7.29 31.32
C ILE A 138 -19.80 8.54 31.99
N LYS A 139 -19.39 9.72 31.55
CA LYS A 139 -19.86 11.00 32.08
C LYS A 139 -21.25 11.43 31.59
N HIS A 140 -21.89 10.63 30.71
CA HIS A 140 -23.17 10.95 30.07
C HIS A 140 -23.20 12.31 29.35
N THR A 141 -22.08 12.74 28.77
CA THR A 141 -21.92 14.04 28.15
C THR A 141 -22.20 14.05 26.66
N ILE A 142 -22.41 12.89 26.03
CA ILE A 142 -22.65 12.75 24.57
C ILE A 142 -23.94 11.99 24.31
N SER A 143 -24.74 12.53 23.38
CA SER A 143 -25.99 11.91 22.90
C SER A 143 -25.80 10.96 21.71
N ASP A 144 -24.64 11.03 20.96
CA ASP A 144 -24.42 10.30 19.71
C ASP A 144 -23.13 9.43 19.72
N SER A 145 -22.86 8.84 20.90
CA SER A 145 -21.67 8.00 21.09
C SER A 145 -21.67 6.74 20.22
N SER A 146 -22.84 6.16 19.97
CA SER A 146 -22.96 4.94 19.16
C SER A 146 -22.56 5.15 17.69
N ALA A 147 -22.93 6.30 17.11
CA ALA A 147 -22.54 6.62 15.73
C ALA A 147 -21.03 6.86 15.61
N GLN A 148 -20.45 7.60 16.56
CA GLN A 148 -19.00 7.84 16.59
C GLN A 148 -18.21 6.53 16.73
N LEU A 149 -18.64 5.63 17.62
CA LEU A 149 -18.03 4.32 17.80
C LEU A 149 -18.14 3.47 16.52
N MET A 150 -19.29 3.51 15.85
CA MET A 150 -19.50 2.81 14.59
C MET A 150 -18.53 3.31 13.49
N HIS A 151 -18.29 4.62 13.39
CA HIS A 151 -17.31 5.18 12.46
C HIS A 151 -15.88 4.70 12.77
N ILE A 152 -15.48 4.69 14.04
CA ILE A 152 -14.16 4.18 14.43
C ILE A 152 -14.02 2.69 14.06
N ARG A 153 -15.02 1.88 14.36
CA ARG A 153 -15.03 0.43 14.00
C ARG A 153 -14.89 0.22 12.49
N LYS A 154 -15.59 1.02 11.69
CA LYS A 154 -15.52 0.93 10.23
C LYS A 154 -14.12 1.30 9.71
N ARG A 155 -13.52 2.36 10.24
CA ARG A 155 -12.15 2.78 9.92
C ARG A 155 -11.13 1.68 10.27
N LEU A 156 -11.24 1.11 11.46
CA LEU A 156 -10.37 0.01 11.91
C LEU A 156 -10.54 -1.24 11.04
N LEU A 157 -11.75 -1.55 10.59
CA LEU A 157 -11.99 -2.67 9.68
C LEU A 157 -11.29 -2.49 8.34
N ILE A 158 -11.35 -1.29 7.78
CA ILE A 158 -10.69 -0.95 6.51
C ILE A 158 -9.17 -1.05 6.67
N LEU A 159 -8.60 -0.46 7.72
CA LEU A 159 -7.17 -0.50 7.99
C LEU A 159 -6.65 -1.93 8.23
N HIS A 160 -7.37 -2.70 9.03
CA HIS A 160 -7.01 -4.09 9.30
C HIS A 160 -6.97 -4.92 8.02
N SER A 161 -7.99 -4.80 7.15
CA SER A 161 -7.99 -5.47 5.85
C SER A 161 -6.86 -4.98 4.94
N TYR A 162 -6.54 -3.69 4.97
CA TYR A 162 -5.44 -3.11 4.21
C TYR A 162 -4.08 -3.66 4.67
N TYR A 163 -3.81 -3.67 5.96
CA TYR A 163 -2.53 -4.17 6.48
C TYR A 163 -2.37 -5.67 6.24
N GLN A 164 -3.42 -6.46 6.37
CA GLN A 164 -3.38 -7.88 6.02
C GLN A 164 -2.94 -8.06 4.56
N GLN A 165 -3.63 -7.41 3.63
CA GLN A 165 -3.33 -7.53 2.21
C GLN A 165 -1.93 -7.01 1.85
N LEU A 166 -1.46 -5.97 2.52
CA LEU A 166 -0.13 -5.43 2.29
C LEU A 166 0.96 -6.34 2.88
N SER A 167 0.68 -7.05 3.98
CA SER A 167 1.56 -8.09 4.52
C SER A 167 1.66 -9.24 3.54
N ASP A 168 0.52 -9.80 3.11
CA ASP A 168 0.46 -10.87 2.11
C ASP A 168 1.22 -10.48 0.83
N PHE A 169 1.07 -9.24 0.38
CA PHE A 169 1.81 -8.69 -0.77
C PHE A 169 3.34 -8.71 -0.58
N CYS A 170 3.82 -8.30 0.59
CA CYS A 170 5.25 -8.33 0.90
C CYS A 170 5.78 -9.76 1.06
N GLU A 171 4.98 -10.65 1.63
CA GLU A 171 5.31 -12.08 1.77
C GLU A 171 5.40 -12.77 0.41
N ASP A 172 4.48 -12.48 -0.52
CA ASP A 172 4.54 -12.99 -1.90
C ASP A 172 5.85 -12.58 -2.60
N LEU A 173 6.30 -11.33 -2.40
CA LEU A 173 7.57 -10.84 -2.94
C LEU A 173 8.78 -11.48 -2.26
N GLU A 174 8.73 -11.72 -0.95
CA GLU A 174 9.77 -12.41 -0.17
C GLU A 174 9.91 -13.87 -0.60
N GLU A 175 8.78 -14.60 -0.74
CA GLU A 175 8.76 -15.99 -1.19
C GLU A 175 9.42 -16.17 -2.55
N ASN A 176 9.32 -15.15 -3.42
CA ASN A 176 10.03 -15.09 -4.69
C ASN A 176 9.86 -16.39 -5.52
N SER A 177 8.62 -16.87 -5.63
CA SER A 177 8.28 -18.16 -6.22
C SER A 177 8.75 -18.32 -7.68
N ASN A 178 8.95 -17.22 -8.39
CA ASN A 178 9.47 -17.17 -9.76
C ASN A 178 11.00 -16.95 -9.83
N HIS A 179 11.71 -16.89 -8.70
CA HIS A 179 13.14 -16.63 -8.60
C HIS A 179 13.57 -15.33 -9.30
N PHE A 180 12.74 -14.31 -9.17
CA PHE A 180 12.94 -13.01 -9.82
C PHE A 180 13.96 -12.15 -9.08
N PHE A 181 13.88 -12.12 -7.75
CA PHE A 181 14.74 -11.32 -6.88
C PHE A 181 15.99 -12.06 -6.40
N GLN A 182 17.01 -11.28 -6.05
CA GLN A 182 18.18 -11.81 -5.34
C GLN A 182 17.86 -12.03 -3.86
N ALA A 183 18.67 -12.83 -3.16
CA ALA A 183 18.44 -13.15 -1.75
C ALA A 183 18.44 -11.90 -0.84
N GLU A 184 19.29 -10.91 -1.16
CA GLU A 184 19.38 -9.64 -0.43
C GLU A 184 18.09 -8.81 -0.59
N GLU A 185 17.49 -8.83 -1.78
CA GLU A 185 16.22 -8.14 -2.06
C GLU A 185 15.05 -8.80 -1.32
N CYS A 186 15.00 -10.13 -1.28
CA CYS A 186 14.00 -10.86 -0.50
C CYS A 186 14.07 -10.50 0.99
N GLN A 187 15.28 -10.31 1.57
CA GLN A 187 15.44 -9.88 2.96
C GLN A 187 14.84 -8.49 3.23
N ILE A 188 14.89 -7.59 2.23
CA ILE A 188 14.28 -6.27 2.36
C ILE A 188 12.76 -6.39 2.45
N PHE A 189 12.14 -7.23 1.60
CA PHE A 189 10.70 -7.49 1.66
C PHE A 189 10.28 -8.07 3.01
N SER A 190 11.05 -9.02 3.56
CA SER A 190 10.84 -9.60 4.89
C SER A 190 10.80 -8.54 6.00
N LEU A 191 11.70 -7.56 5.95
CA LEU A 191 11.71 -6.45 6.93
C LEU A 191 10.44 -5.60 6.84
N TYR A 192 9.95 -5.35 5.63
CA TYR A 192 8.71 -4.58 5.44
C TYR A 192 7.47 -5.39 5.81
N ALA A 193 7.40 -6.68 5.47
CA ALA A 193 6.35 -7.60 5.94
C ALA A 193 6.22 -7.55 7.47
N SER A 194 7.35 -7.68 8.19
CA SER A 194 7.36 -7.59 9.66
C SER A 194 6.94 -6.22 10.23
N ARG A 195 7.13 -5.13 9.48
CA ARG A 195 6.62 -3.80 9.89
C ARG A 195 5.11 -3.71 9.73
N ILE A 196 4.60 -4.23 8.63
CA ILE A 196 3.17 -4.21 8.31
C ILE A 196 2.42 -5.14 9.26
N GLU A 197 2.99 -6.31 9.59
CA GLU A 197 2.42 -7.23 10.56
C GLU A 197 2.19 -6.55 11.92
N ARG A 198 3.12 -5.70 12.39
CA ARG A 198 2.89 -4.92 13.62
C ARG A 198 1.74 -3.93 13.52
N LEU A 199 1.52 -3.31 12.35
CA LEU A 199 0.35 -2.45 12.12
C LEU A 199 -0.93 -3.26 12.08
N TYR A 200 -0.90 -4.44 11.47
CA TYR A 200 -2.00 -5.39 11.46
C TYR A 200 -2.39 -5.80 12.88
N ASP A 201 -1.44 -6.26 13.69
CA ASP A 201 -1.67 -6.66 15.08
C ASP A 201 -2.22 -5.51 15.93
N HIS A 202 -1.66 -4.31 15.78
CA HIS A 202 -2.17 -3.11 16.48
C HIS A 202 -3.61 -2.80 16.06
N SER A 203 -3.90 -2.84 14.76
CA SER A 203 -5.27 -2.62 14.26
C SER A 203 -6.26 -3.68 14.76
N GLN A 204 -5.83 -4.94 14.89
CA GLN A 204 -6.64 -6.01 15.45
C GLN A 204 -6.94 -5.77 16.93
N MET A 205 -5.93 -5.43 17.73
CA MET A 205 -6.11 -5.10 19.15
C MET A 205 -7.12 -3.97 19.33
N LEU A 206 -7.02 -2.90 18.52
CA LEU A 206 -7.97 -1.79 18.58
C LEU A 206 -9.39 -2.19 18.16
N ARG A 207 -9.53 -3.10 17.19
CA ARG A 207 -10.84 -3.64 16.80
C ARG A 207 -11.49 -4.43 17.94
N GLU A 208 -10.72 -5.27 18.62
CA GLU A 208 -11.19 -6.02 19.78
C GLU A 208 -11.58 -5.10 20.93
N TYR A 209 -10.80 -4.04 21.15
CA TYR A 209 -11.12 -3.02 22.16
C TYR A 209 -12.38 -2.23 21.82
N ALA A 210 -12.68 -2.01 20.56
CA ALA A 210 -13.86 -1.28 20.10
C ALA A 210 -15.16 -2.10 20.14
N LEU A 211 -15.15 -3.42 20.46
CA LEU A 211 -16.34 -4.27 20.49
C LEU A 211 -17.14 -4.06 21.77
#